data_bdb1dc24fa0f0486a1c6aa650cc62185
#
_entry.id   bdb1dc24fa0f0486a1c6aa650cc62185
#
_cell.length_a   1.000
_cell.length_b   1.000
_cell.length_c   1.000
_cell.angle_alpha   90.00
_cell.angle_beta   90.00
_cell.angle_gamma   90.00
#
_symmetry.space_group_name_H-M   'P 1'
#
loop_
_entity.id
_entity.type
_entity.pdbx_description
1 polymer ?
#
loop_
_entity_poly.entity_id
_entity_poly.type
_entity_poly.pdbx_seq_one_letter_code
_entity_poly.pdbx_strand_id
1 'polypeptide(L)'
;MNMNRVHTVKDFLAPTRSLGAILVDAGRLSQLQAGLVVQLQMDEGLRFGEAARKLGILDAEDILFGLARQFEYCSLAADDTSVSPEVLAAFGSRHPLVDRLRDVRSQVLLHWMGSEPARKSLALVSTRRGEGKSFIAANLAVLFAQLGQRTLLVDADLIHPRQHQLFNLDNRTGLSSVLSGLAGLQAAVPIPRLGGLAVLTAGPTPPNPRELLARPLLVNFLGQATQAFDIVLIDTPSAALADAQIIAAHAGASILVSRPNFATLAETAALTSGLDNLLGAVVNEF
;
A
#
# COMPACT_ATOMS: atom_id res chain seq x y z
N MET A 1 20.89 4.34 25.60
CA MET A 1 21.23 3.22 24.70
C MET A 1 19.91 2.63 24.21
N ASN A 2 19.32 3.25 23.17
CA ASN A 2 18.01 2.84 22.62
C ASN A 2 18.25 1.80 21.54
N MET A 3 17.94 0.54 21.85
CA MET A 3 17.91 -0.53 20.86
C MET A 3 16.69 -0.30 19.96
N ASN A 4 16.94 0.11 18.72
CA ASN A 4 15.95 0.06 17.64
C ASN A 4 15.44 -1.38 17.50
N ARG A 5 14.22 -1.65 17.93
CA ARG A 5 13.53 -2.89 17.56
C ARG A 5 13.34 -2.89 16.06
N VAL A 6 14.06 -3.74 15.39
CA VAL A 6 13.82 -4.08 13.99
C VAL A 6 12.48 -4.82 13.96
N HIS A 7 11.42 -4.14 13.55
CA HIS A 7 10.12 -4.77 13.30
C HIS A 7 10.27 -5.74 12.13
N THR A 8 9.97 -6.99 12.35
CA THR A 8 9.97 -8.02 11.28
C THR A 8 8.62 -8.04 10.56
N VAL A 9 8.60 -8.53 9.32
CA VAL A 9 7.36 -8.69 8.52
C VAL A 9 6.26 -9.46 9.29
N LYS A 10 6.63 -10.31 10.25
CA LYS A 10 5.69 -11.02 11.15
C LYS A 10 4.92 -10.10 12.09
N ASP A 11 5.49 -8.95 12.47
CA ASP A 11 4.84 -8.00 13.40
C ASP A 11 3.71 -7.21 12.72
N PHE A 12 3.65 -7.24 11.37
CA PHE A 12 2.60 -6.62 10.54
C PHE A 12 1.34 -7.45 10.38
N LEU A 13 1.35 -8.69 10.82
CA LEU A 13 0.20 -9.60 10.72
C LEU A 13 -0.79 -9.44 11.89
N ALA A 14 -0.63 -8.41 12.73
CA ALA A 14 -1.57 -8.12 13.80
C ALA A 14 -2.93 -7.67 13.22
N PRO A 15 -4.05 -8.23 13.73
CA PRO A 15 -5.39 -7.81 13.33
C PRO A 15 -5.58 -6.32 13.63
N THR A 16 -6.45 -5.65 12.87
CA THR A 16 -6.92 -4.27 13.11
C THR A 16 -7.02 -4.01 14.61
N ARG A 17 -6.31 -2.98 15.10
CA ARG A 17 -6.25 -2.67 16.54
C ARG A 17 -7.68 -2.58 17.09
N SER A 18 -7.97 -3.33 18.13
CA SER A 18 -9.27 -3.29 18.77
C SER A 18 -9.53 -1.90 19.35
N LEU A 19 -10.80 -1.51 19.42
CA LEU A 19 -11.24 -0.24 20.04
C LEU A 19 -10.60 -0.04 21.43
N GLY A 20 -10.56 -1.12 22.22
CA GLY A 20 -9.92 -1.11 23.55
C GLY A 20 -8.42 -0.78 23.49
N ALA A 21 -7.67 -1.37 22.58
CA ALA A 21 -6.24 -1.09 22.43
C ALA A 21 -5.98 0.37 22.02
N ILE A 22 -6.81 0.92 21.13
CA ILE A 22 -6.72 2.33 20.71
C ILE A 22 -6.96 3.29 21.87
N LEU A 23 -7.95 3.00 22.71
CA LEU A 23 -8.29 3.84 23.86
C LEU A 23 -7.24 3.74 24.98
N VAL A 24 -6.62 2.57 25.14
CA VAL A 24 -5.50 2.38 26.09
C VAL A 24 -4.28 3.19 25.62
N ASP A 25 -3.90 3.10 24.36
CA ASP A 25 -2.78 3.85 23.80
C ASP A 25 -3.00 5.37 23.83
N ALA A 26 -4.27 5.81 23.73
CA ALA A 26 -4.64 7.20 23.87
C ALA A 26 -4.73 7.69 25.33
N GLY A 27 -4.50 6.82 26.30
CA GLY A 27 -4.57 7.16 27.74
C GLY A 27 -6.00 7.41 28.25
N ARG A 28 -7.03 7.08 27.45
CA ARG A 28 -8.46 7.23 27.83
C ARG A 28 -9.01 6.00 28.55
N LEU A 29 -8.26 4.90 28.54
CA LEU A 29 -8.61 3.64 29.17
C LEU A 29 -7.37 3.00 29.77
N SER A 30 -7.41 2.50 31.01
CA SER A 30 -6.32 1.71 31.56
C SER A 30 -6.41 0.24 31.10
N GLN A 31 -5.30 -0.50 31.13
CA GLN A 31 -5.31 -1.93 30.78
C GLN A 31 -6.22 -2.75 31.70
N LEU A 32 -6.31 -2.40 32.98
CA LEU A 32 -7.22 -3.02 33.94
C LEU A 32 -8.68 -2.79 33.55
N GLN A 33 -9.05 -1.56 33.23
CA GLN A 33 -10.40 -1.22 32.77
C GLN A 33 -10.75 -1.92 31.45
N ALA A 34 -9.80 -1.99 30.50
CA ALA A 34 -10.00 -2.73 29.25
C ALA A 34 -10.31 -4.22 29.50
N GLY A 35 -9.61 -4.83 30.47
CA GLY A 35 -9.89 -6.21 30.91
C GLY A 35 -11.32 -6.40 31.42
N LEU A 36 -11.81 -5.49 32.28
CA LEU A 36 -13.18 -5.53 32.81
C LEU A 36 -14.23 -5.39 31.70
N VAL A 37 -13.99 -4.50 30.72
CA VAL A 37 -14.89 -4.31 29.59
C VAL A 37 -14.95 -5.57 28.71
N VAL A 38 -13.80 -6.20 28.44
CA VAL A 38 -13.76 -7.46 27.66
C VAL A 38 -14.47 -8.59 28.39
N GLN A 39 -14.33 -8.67 29.70
CA GLN A 39 -15.02 -9.69 30.50
C GLN A 39 -16.54 -9.52 30.39
N LEU A 40 -17.07 -8.32 30.61
CA LEU A 40 -18.48 -8.04 30.48
C LEU A 40 -19.01 -8.26 29.05
N GLN A 41 -18.17 -7.93 28.05
CA GLN A 41 -18.49 -8.21 26.64
C GLN A 41 -18.69 -9.70 26.38
N MET A 42 -17.84 -10.55 26.96
CA MET A 42 -17.94 -12.01 26.83
C MET A 42 -19.14 -12.57 27.60
N ASP A 43 -19.39 -12.06 28.82
CA ASP A 43 -20.44 -12.56 29.69
C ASP A 43 -21.85 -12.23 29.16
N GLU A 44 -22.03 -11.08 28.55
CA GLU A 44 -23.33 -10.58 28.11
C GLU A 44 -23.48 -10.49 26.56
N GLY A 45 -22.47 -10.84 25.79
CA GLY A 45 -22.52 -10.76 24.31
C GLY A 45 -22.62 -9.34 23.76
N LEU A 46 -22.21 -8.32 24.53
CA LEU A 46 -22.30 -6.92 24.16
C LEU A 46 -21.15 -6.52 23.22
N ARG A 47 -21.32 -5.39 22.50
CA ARG A 47 -20.19 -4.74 21.83
C ARG A 47 -19.31 -4.03 22.85
N PHE A 48 -18.00 -3.90 22.57
CA PHE A 48 -17.02 -3.28 23.49
C PHE A 48 -17.48 -1.92 24.02
N GLY A 49 -17.98 -1.04 23.14
CA GLY A 49 -18.47 0.29 23.51
C GLY A 49 -19.72 0.24 24.41
N GLU A 50 -20.60 -0.73 24.20
CA GLU A 50 -21.79 -0.93 25.04
C GLU A 50 -21.42 -1.42 26.43
N ALA A 51 -20.51 -2.40 26.51
CA ALA A 51 -20.00 -2.91 27.77
C ALA A 51 -19.24 -1.82 28.56
N ALA A 52 -18.44 -1.01 27.90
CA ALA A 52 -17.70 0.08 28.52
C ALA A 52 -18.62 1.18 29.08
N ARG A 53 -19.69 1.52 28.37
CA ARG A 53 -20.72 2.47 28.85
C ARG A 53 -21.52 1.89 30.01
N LYS A 54 -21.87 0.62 29.96
CA LYS A 54 -22.62 -0.06 31.04
C LYS A 54 -21.82 -0.10 32.35
N LEU A 55 -20.50 -0.23 32.25
CA LEU A 55 -19.57 -0.14 33.39
C LEU A 55 -19.31 1.31 33.84
N GLY A 56 -19.78 2.33 33.11
CA GLY A 56 -19.50 3.73 33.39
C GLY A 56 -18.02 4.10 33.23
N ILE A 57 -17.25 3.30 32.49
CA ILE A 57 -15.79 3.48 32.29
C ILE A 57 -15.51 4.45 31.16
N LEU A 58 -16.32 4.45 30.09
CA LEU A 58 -16.20 5.32 28.92
C LEU A 58 -17.54 6.04 28.68
N ASP A 59 -17.46 7.29 28.29
CA ASP A 59 -18.61 8.05 27.81
C ASP A 59 -18.82 7.90 26.28
N ALA A 60 -19.83 8.59 25.75
CA ALA A 60 -20.13 8.57 24.32
C ALA A 60 -19.03 9.23 23.50
N GLU A 61 -18.36 10.25 24.06
CA GLU A 61 -17.30 11.01 23.40
C GLU A 61 -16.01 10.16 23.27
N ASP A 62 -15.68 9.41 24.33
CA ASP A 62 -14.55 8.48 24.34
C ASP A 62 -14.73 7.36 23.31
N ILE A 63 -15.95 6.82 23.22
CA ILE A 63 -16.27 5.77 22.25
C ILE A 63 -16.23 6.32 20.83
N LEU A 64 -16.80 7.51 20.59
CA LEU A 64 -16.70 8.18 19.30
C LEU A 64 -15.26 8.48 18.92
N PHE A 65 -14.45 8.94 19.86
CA PHE A 65 -13.02 9.17 19.66
C PHE A 65 -12.29 7.87 19.27
N GLY A 66 -12.54 6.79 20.00
CA GLY A 66 -11.93 5.50 19.71
C GLY A 66 -12.40 4.89 18.39
N LEU A 67 -13.71 5.01 18.07
CA LEU A 67 -14.27 4.61 16.79
C LEU A 67 -13.74 5.48 15.65
N ALA A 68 -13.68 6.79 15.82
CA ALA A 68 -13.07 7.69 14.84
C ALA A 68 -11.64 7.26 14.53
N ARG A 69 -10.85 6.90 15.55
CA ARG A 69 -9.49 6.38 15.36
C ARG A 69 -9.43 4.95 14.85
N GLN A 70 -10.40 4.12 15.14
CA GLN A 70 -10.51 2.77 14.59
C GLN A 70 -10.95 2.79 13.12
N PHE A 71 -11.79 3.76 12.76
CA PHE A 71 -12.28 4.03 11.40
C PHE A 71 -11.59 5.24 10.75
N GLU A 72 -10.88 6.07 11.53
CA GLU A 72 -9.91 7.00 10.96
C GLU A 72 -8.84 6.13 10.31
N TYR A 73 -8.85 6.19 9.00
CA TYR A 73 -7.74 5.78 8.18
C TYR A 73 -6.45 6.21 8.88
N CYS A 74 -5.47 5.31 9.00
CA CYS A 74 -4.15 5.67 9.51
C CYS A 74 -3.66 6.87 8.71
N SER A 75 -3.80 8.06 9.25
CA SER A 75 -3.40 9.31 8.60
C SER A 75 -2.32 9.98 9.43
N LEU A 76 -1.39 10.60 8.74
CA LEU A 76 -0.34 11.41 9.34
C LEU A 76 -0.88 12.80 9.65
N ALA A 77 -0.29 13.48 10.62
CA ALA A 77 -0.55 14.89 10.87
C ALA A 77 -0.06 15.73 9.66
N ALA A 78 -0.66 16.89 9.45
CA ALA A 78 -0.34 17.73 8.28
C ALA A 78 1.13 18.25 8.27
N ASP A 79 1.76 18.28 9.43
CA ASP A 79 3.16 18.68 9.64
C ASP A 79 4.14 17.48 9.70
N ASP A 80 3.64 16.25 9.52
CA ASP A 80 4.48 15.06 9.52
C ASP A 80 5.35 15.02 8.26
N THR A 81 6.66 14.87 8.45
CA THR A 81 7.65 14.81 7.37
C THR A 81 8.18 13.41 7.10
N SER A 82 7.58 12.38 7.69
CA SER A 82 8.03 10.99 7.52
C SER A 82 7.79 10.44 6.12
N VAL A 83 6.89 11.07 5.36
CA VAL A 83 6.68 10.82 3.92
C VAL A 83 6.60 12.13 3.16
N SER A 84 6.82 12.08 1.85
CA SER A 84 6.67 13.24 0.97
C SER A 84 5.23 13.78 1.00
N PRO A 85 5.02 15.11 0.93
CA PRO A 85 3.70 15.72 0.78
C PRO A 85 2.97 15.30 -0.50
N GLU A 86 3.65 14.71 -1.48
CA GLU A 86 3.04 14.12 -2.66
C GLU A 86 2.21 12.86 -2.34
N VAL A 87 2.44 12.21 -1.20
CA VAL A 87 1.63 11.07 -0.74
C VAL A 87 0.38 11.61 -0.04
N LEU A 88 -0.49 12.27 -0.80
CA LEU A 88 -1.66 13.00 -0.30
C LEU A 88 -2.58 12.13 0.56
N ALA A 89 -2.74 10.87 0.18
CA ALA A 89 -3.58 9.91 0.91
C ALA A 89 -3.08 9.63 2.33
N ALA A 90 -1.78 9.86 2.60
CA ALA A 90 -1.20 9.66 3.93
C ALA A 90 -1.67 10.70 4.96
N PHE A 91 -2.07 11.91 4.52
CA PHE A 91 -2.38 13.03 5.40
C PHE A 91 -3.88 13.19 5.70
N GLY A 92 -4.70 12.19 5.38
CA GLY A 92 -6.15 12.22 5.68
C GLY A 92 -6.89 13.36 5.00
N SER A 93 -6.32 13.95 3.96
CA SER A 93 -6.82 15.18 3.35
C SER A 93 -8.14 14.94 2.62
N ARG A 94 -9.08 15.89 2.76
CA ARG A 94 -10.26 16.03 1.89
C ARG A 94 -9.85 16.59 0.51
N HIS A 95 -8.74 16.12 -0.03
CA HIS A 95 -8.25 16.59 -1.31
C HIS A 95 -9.06 15.90 -2.43
N PRO A 96 -9.63 16.63 -3.40
CA PRO A 96 -10.47 16.04 -4.45
C PRO A 96 -9.78 14.91 -5.22
N LEU A 97 -8.46 14.98 -5.38
CA LEU A 97 -7.67 13.94 -6.02
C LEU A 97 -7.66 12.63 -5.20
N VAL A 98 -7.61 12.73 -3.87
CA VAL A 98 -7.66 11.55 -2.99
C VAL A 98 -9.01 10.87 -3.11
N ASP A 99 -10.11 11.63 -3.22
CA ASP A 99 -11.45 11.07 -3.43
C ASP A 99 -11.54 10.33 -4.78
N ARG A 100 -11.00 10.90 -5.86
CA ARG A 100 -10.91 10.22 -7.16
C ARG A 100 -10.06 8.94 -7.09
N LEU A 101 -8.96 8.94 -6.33
CA LEU A 101 -8.16 7.73 -6.12
C LEU A 101 -8.88 6.68 -5.26
N ARG A 102 -9.76 7.09 -4.34
CA ARG A 102 -10.68 6.18 -3.63
C ARG A 102 -11.67 5.52 -4.60
N ASP A 103 -12.17 6.28 -5.58
CA ASP A 103 -13.03 5.72 -6.63
C ASP A 103 -12.28 4.70 -7.48
N VAL A 104 -11.04 5.00 -7.91
CA VAL A 104 -10.18 4.05 -8.62
C VAL A 104 -9.96 2.78 -7.80
N ARG A 105 -9.61 2.91 -6.52
CA ARG A 105 -9.47 1.77 -5.60
C ARG A 105 -10.75 0.93 -5.55
N SER A 106 -11.92 1.59 -5.44
CA SER A 106 -13.20 0.90 -5.37
C SER A 106 -13.51 0.14 -6.66
N GLN A 107 -13.22 0.71 -7.81
CA GLN A 107 -13.34 0.03 -9.10
C GLN A 107 -12.41 -1.18 -9.22
N VAL A 108 -11.17 -1.06 -8.76
CA VAL A 108 -10.21 -2.17 -8.69
C VAL A 108 -10.74 -3.31 -7.83
N LEU A 109 -11.28 -2.99 -6.64
CA LEU A 109 -11.85 -3.99 -5.74
C LEU A 109 -13.06 -4.71 -6.37
N LEU A 110 -13.96 -3.96 -7.01
CA LEU A 110 -15.18 -4.52 -7.61
C LEU A 110 -14.89 -5.41 -8.82
N HIS A 111 -13.97 -4.99 -9.68
CA HIS A 111 -13.75 -5.67 -10.96
C HIS A 111 -12.66 -6.72 -10.93
N TRP A 112 -11.76 -6.67 -9.95
CA TRP A 112 -10.61 -7.54 -9.92
C TRP A 112 -10.58 -8.50 -8.74
N MET A 113 -10.79 -8.03 -7.51
CA MET A 113 -10.69 -8.88 -6.32
C MET A 113 -11.89 -9.81 -6.14
N GLY A 114 -13.04 -9.52 -6.77
CA GLY A 114 -14.24 -10.36 -6.70
C GLY A 114 -14.21 -11.58 -7.61
N SER A 115 -13.31 -11.66 -8.57
CA SER A 115 -13.36 -12.68 -9.63
C SER A 115 -12.47 -13.90 -9.40
N GLU A 116 -11.29 -13.76 -8.77
CA GLU A 116 -10.39 -14.88 -8.47
C GLU A 116 -9.51 -14.59 -7.23
N PRO A 117 -9.49 -15.46 -6.21
CA PRO A 117 -8.69 -15.26 -4.99
C PRO A 117 -7.16 -15.21 -5.22
N ALA A 118 -6.68 -15.70 -6.36
CA ALA A 118 -5.26 -15.80 -6.67
C ALA A 118 -4.66 -14.50 -7.25
N ARG A 119 -5.48 -13.55 -7.70
CA ARG A 119 -5.01 -12.32 -8.36
C ARG A 119 -4.86 -11.19 -7.36
N LYS A 120 -3.67 -11.04 -6.79
CA LYS A 120 -3.39 -10.03 -5.76
C LYS A 120 -2.34 -9.00 -6.17
N SER A 121 -1.76 -9.10 -7.37
CA SER A 121 -0.71 -8.19 -7.84
C SER A 121 -1.21 -7.32 -9.00
N LEU A 122 -1.08 -6.00 -8.85
CA LEU A 122 -1.55 -4.98 -9.76
C LEU A 122 -0.38 -4.13 -10.26
N ALA A 123 -0.09 -4.18 -11.56
CA ALA A 123 0.93 -3.34 -12.18
C ALA A 123 0.33 -2.01 -12.65
N LEU A 124 0.99 -0.92 -12.29
CA LEU A 124 0.68 0.39 -12.87
C LEU A 124 1.64 0.62 -14.04
N VAL A 125 1.09 0.79 -15.23
CA VAL A 125 1.86 0.99 -16.46
C VAL A 125 1.57 2.37 -17.06
N SER A 126 2.51 2.93 -17.78
CA SER A 126 2.32 4.19 -18.50
C SER A 126 3.17 4.21 -19.77
N THR A 127 2.72 4.94 -20.78
CA THR A 127 3.39 5.03 -22.07
C THR A 127 4.71 5.78 -21.94
N ARG A 128 4.69 6.92 -21.27
CA ARG A 128 5.86 7.80 -21.10
C ARG A 128 6.17 8.06 -19.63
N ARG A 129 7.40 8.44 -19.36
CA ARG A 129 7.81 8.95 -18.05
C ARG A 129 7.13 10.29 -17.77
N GLY A 130 6.68 10.51 -16.54
CA GLY A 130 6.04 11.76 -16.12
C GLY A 130 4.52 11.76 -16.23
N GLU A 131 3.88 10.62 -16.53
CA GLU A 131 2.41 10.49 -16.54
C GLU A 131 1.79 10.33 -15.14
N GLY A 132 2.59 10.32 -14.07
CA GLY A 132 2.13 10.29 -12.68
C GLY A 132 1.99 8.90 -12.07
N LYS A 133 2.50 7.85 -12.75
CA LYS A 133 2.39 6.45 -12.33
C LYS A 133 2.85 6.22 -10.88
N SER A 134 4.08 6.64 -10.53
CA SER A 134 4.65 6.47 -9.19
C SER A 134 3.85 7.20 -8.11
N PHE A 135 3.33 8.40 -8.43
CA PHE A 135 2.45 9.16 -7.56
C PHE A 135 1.13 8.40 -7.29
N ILE A 136 0.49 7.89 -8.35
CA ILE A 136 -0.76 7.12 -8.23
C ILE A 136 -0.50 5.83 -7.46
N ALA A 137 0.59 5.11 -7.74
CA ALA A 137 0.96 3.88 -7.05
C ALA A 137 1.14 4.09 -5.54
N ALA A 138 1.87 5.13 -5.14
CA ALA A 138 2.09 5.47 -3.73
C ALA A 138 0.78 5.79 -3.00
N ASN A 139 -0.05 6.64 -3.60
CA ASN A 139 -1.32 7.04 -3.00
C ASN A 139 -2.34 5.89 -2.94
N LEU A 140 -2.43 5.05 -3.99
CA LEU A 140 -3.28 3.85 -3.96
C LEU A 140 -2.80 2.85 -2.90
N ALA A 141 -1.48 2.68 -2.73
CA ALA A 141 -0.94 1.79 -1.71
C ALA A 141 -1.38 2.20 -0.29
N VAL A 142 -1.31 3.49 0.01
CA VAL A 142 -1.83 4.03 1.27
C VAL A 142 -3.34 3.79 1.39
N LEU A 143 -4.12 4.05 0.34
CA LEU A 143 -5.56 3.90 0.34
C LEU A 143 -6.01 2.43 0.54
N PHE A 144 -5.27 1.45 0.01
CA PHE A 144 -5.54 0.03 0.27
C PHE A 144 -5.18 -0.35 1.71
N ALA A 145 -4.03 0.12 2.20
CA ALA A 145 -3.62 -0.12 3.59
C ALA A 145 -4.62 0.48 4.60
N GLN A 146 -5.19 1.65 4.30
CA GLN A 146 -6.24 2.29 5.09
C GLN A 146 -7.55 1.46 5.16
N LEU A 147 -7.79 0.56 4.22
CA LEU A 147 -8.90 -0.42 4.29
C LEU A 147 -8.56 -1.65 5.15
N GLY A 148 -7.40 -1.66 5.80
CA GLY A 148 -6.94 -2.82 6.56
C GLY A 148 -6.31 -3.93 5.71
N GLN A 149 -6.08 -3.68 4.42
CA GLN A 149 -5.39 -4.64 3.53
C GLN A 149 -3.89 -4.62 3.82
N ARG A 150 -3.29 -5.80 3.99
CA ARG A 150 -1.82 -5.92 4.00
C ARG A 150 -1.31 -5.61 2.60
N THR A 151 -0.72 -4.43 2.44
CA THR A 151 -0.38 -3.88 1.13
C THR A 151 1.14 -3.81 0.98
N LEU A 152 1.66 -4.35 -0.13
CA LEU A 152 3.04 -4.17 -0.55
C LEU A 152 3.07 -3.25 -1.78
N LEU A 153 3.84 -2.18 -1.69
CA LEU A 153 4.21 -1.35 -2.84
C LEU A 153 5.62 -1.72 -3.28
N VAL A 154 5.78 -2.08 -4.54
CA VAL A 154 7.07 -2.45 -5.14
C VAL A 154 7.47 -1.40 -6.16
N ASP A 155 8.65 -0.80 -5.98
CA ASP A 155 9.28 0.04 -7.00
C ASP A 155 10.06 -0.82 -7.98
N ALA A 156 9.50 -1.04 -9.15
CA ALA A 156 10.13 -1.83 -10.22
C ALA A 156 10.78 -0.97 -11.31
N ASP A 157 10.78 0.36 -11.16
CA ASP A 157 11.58 1.25 -12.01
C ASP A 157 13.03 1.30 -11.49
N LEU A 158 13.84 0.32 -11.89
CA LEU A 158 15.24 0.19 -11.47
C LEU A 158 16.15 1.28 -12.04
N ILE A 159 15.66 2.06 -13.03
CA ILE A 159 16.44 3.12 -13.71
C ILE A 159 16.14 4.48 -13.10
N HIS A 160 14.86 4.76 -12.84
CA HIS A 160 14.42 6.05 -12.29
C HIS A 160 13.51 5.82 -11.07
N PRO A 161 14.03 5.17 -10.02
CA PRO A 161 13.23 4.82 -8.85
C PRO A 161 12.72 6.07 -8.14
N ARG A 162 11.51 5.98 -7.58
CA ARG A 162 10.89 7.13 -6.92
C ARG A 162 10.24 6.82 -5.58
N GLN A 163 9.88 5.56 -5.31
CA GLN A 163 9.16 5.23 -4.09
C GLN A 163 9.98 5.48 -2.83
N HIS A 164 11.31 5.30 -2.87
CA HIS A 164 12.20 5.64 -1.76
C HIS A 164 12.15 7.13 -1.39
N GLN A 165 11.96 8.03 -2.37
CA GLN A 165 11.83 9.47 -2.13
C GLN A 165 10.45 9.80 -1.55
N LEU A 166 9.38 9.18 -2.09
CA LEU A 166 8.01 9.42 -1.65
C LEU A 166 7.78 8.97 -0.19
N PHE A 167 8.45 7.92 0.24
CA PHE A 167 8.33 7.37 1.60
C PHE A 167 9.54 7.64 2.50
N ASN A 168 10.47 8.52 2.09
CA ASN A 168 11.68 8.87 2.83
C ASN A 168 12.47 7.63 3.32
N LEU A 169 12.64 6.65 2.45
CA LEU A 169 13.31 5.38 2.73
C LEU A 169 14.72 5.34 2.15
N ASP A 170 15.58 4.52 2.78
CA ASP A 170 16.87 4.14 2.20
C ASP A 170 16.66 3.27 0.95
N ASN A 171 17.50 3.44 -0.05
CA ASN A 171 17.47 2.69 -1.31
C ASN A 171 18.70 1.78 -1.52
N ARG A 172 19.42 1.45 -0.44
CA ARG A 172 20.62 0.57 -0.52
C ARG A 172 20.27 -0.90 -0.72
N THR A 173 19.07 -1.32 -0.37
CA THR A 173 18.54 -2.67 -0.56
C THR A 173 17.11 -2.57 -1.06
N GLY A 174 16.76 -3.31 -2.10
CA GLY A 174 15.43 -3.27 -2.69
C GLY A 174 15.23 -4.37 -3.73
N LEU A 175 14.34 -4.13 -4.69
CA LEU A 175 13.98 -5.12 -5.71
C LEU A 175 15.20 -5.62 -6.50
N SER A 176 16.14 -4.74 -6.87
CA SER A 176 17.37 -5.14 -7.57
C SER A 176 18.20 -6.14 -6.77
N SER A 177 18.27 -5.99 -5.44
CA SER A 177 18.93 -6.93 -4.53
C SER A 177 18.19 -8.26 -4.46
N VAL A 178 16.86 -8.22 -4.45
CA VAL A 178 16.00 -9.43 -4.45
C VAL A 178 16.19 -10.21 -5.75
N LEU A 179 16.14 -9.53 -6.89
CA LEU A 179 16.29 -10.15 -8.21
C LEU A 179 17.73 -10.62 -8.49
N SER A 180 18.69 -10.14 -7.72
CA SER A 180 20.08 -10.64 -7.73
C SER A 180 20.31 -11.81 -6.77
N GLY A 181 19.30 -12.21 -5.98
CA GLY A 181 19.41 -13.27 -4.98
C GLY A 181 20.16 -12.86 -3.69
N LEU A 182 20.43 -11.56 -3.50
CA LEU A 182 21.14 -11.01 -2.34
C LEU A 182 20.20 -10.67 -1.18
N ALA A 183 18.88 -10.58 -1.45
CA ALA A 183 17.85 -10.30 -0.45
C ALA A 183 16.58 -11.08 -0.79
N GLY A 184 15.60 -11.04 0.10
CA GLY A 184 14.28 -11.62 -0.10
C GLY A 184 13.18 -10.62 0.28
N LEU A 185 11.95 -11.12 0.49
CA LEU A 185 10.78 -10.31 0.82
C LEU A 185 10.98 -9.46 2.09
N GLN A 186 11.87 -9.86 3.00
CA GLN A 186 12.24 -9.10 4.20
C GLN A 186 12.93 -7.76 3.90
N ALA A 187 13.33 -7.50 2.65
CA ALA A 187 13.81 -6.18 2.22
C ALA A 187 12.69 -5.14 2.11
N ALA A 188 11.43 -5.56 2.11
CA ALA A 188 10.30 -4.64 2.18
C ALA A 188 10.29 -3.94 3.54
N VAL A 189 10.25 -2.61 3.50
CA VAL A 189 10.27 -1.76 4.70
C VAL A 189 8.84 -1.44 5.11
N PRO A 190 8.43 -1.84 6.31
CA PRO A 190 7.13 -1.50 6.84
C PRO A 190 6.99 0.00 7.09
N ILE A 191 5.78 0.55 6.89
CA ILE A 191 5.42 1.93 7.22
C ILE A 191 4.37 1.90 8.35
N PRO A 192 4.77 1.75 9.61
CA PRO A 192 3.84 1.45 10.71
C PRO A 192 2.73 2.47 10.90
N ARG A 193 3.00 3.75 10.58
CA ARG A 193 2.04 4.86 10.71
C ARG A 193 0.96 4.85 9.64
N LEU A 194 1.13 4.08 8.56
CA LEU A 194 0.17 3.95 7.46
C LEU A 194 -0.51 2.58 7.42
N GLY A 195 -0.69 1.95 8.58
CA GLY A 195 -1.39 0.68 8.72
C GLY A 195 -0.59 -0.51 8.16
N GLY A 196 -1.23 -1.36 7.36
CA GLY A 196 -0.62 -2.56 6.78
C GLY A 196 0.27 -2.33 5.57
N LEU A 197 0.81 -1.11 5.37
CA LEU A 197 1.67 -0.77 4.24
C LEU A 197 3.13 -1.19 4.47
N ALA A 198 3.70 -1.87 3.48
CA ALA A 198 5.14 -2.06 3.33
C ALA A 198 5.58 -1.59 1.95
N VAL A 199 6.79 -1.06 1.84
CA VAL A 199 7.38 -0.57 0.59
C VAL A 199 8.69 -1.32 0.31
N LEU A 200 8.78 -1.94 -0.85
CA LEU A 200 10.03 -2.45 -1.39
C LEU A 200 10.55 -1.44 -2.40
N THR A 201 11.61 -0.73 -2.03
CA THR A 201 12.28 0.22 -2.92
C THR A 201 12.96 -0.50 -4.09
N ALA A 202 13.37 0.23 -5.11
CA ALA A 202 14.07 -0.39 -6.25
C ALA A 202 15.44 -0.98 -5.89
N GLY A 203 16.09 -0.43 -4.87
CA GLY A 203 17.46 -0.75 -4.53
C GLY A 203 18.47 -0.02 -5.42
N PRO A 204 19.76 -0.36 -5.34
CA PRO A 204 20.79 0.23 -6.16
C PRO A 204 20.55 -0.09 -7.64
N THR A 205 20.80 0.89 -8.50
CA THR A 205 20.64 0.74 -9.96
C THR A 205 21.62 -0.32 -10.48
N PRO A 206 21.14 -1.44 -11.04
CA PRO A 206 22.02 -2.46 -11.59
C PRO A 206 22.57 -2.04 -12.97
N PRO A 207 23.68 -2.61 -13.43
CA PRO A 207 24.23 -2.30 -14.76
C PRO A 207 23.34 -2.85 -15.90
N ASN A 208 22.49 -3.83 -15.60
CA ASN A 208 21.65 -4.55 -16.56
C ASN A 208 20.20 -4.69 -16.02
N PRO A 209 19.44 -3.59 -15.87
CA PRO A 209 18.12 -3.63 -15.24
C PRO A 209 17.09 -4.51 -15.99
N ARG A 210 17.16 -4.53 -17.33
CA ARG A 210 16.23 -5.31 -18.16
C ARG A 210 16.39 -6.81 -17.98
N GLU A 211 17.63 -7.27 -18.06
CA GLU A 211 17.97 -8.70 -17.87
C GLU A 211 17.61 -9.15 -16.47
N LEU A 212 17.69 -8.25 -15.49
CA LEU A 212 17.36 -8.55 -14.12
C LEU A 212 15.84 -8.75 -13.94
N LEU A 213 15.03 -7.88 -14.56
CA LEU A 213 13.56 -7.98 -14.54
C LEU A 213 13.04 -9.20 -15.33
N ALA A 214 13.77 -9.68 -16.33
CA ALA A 214 13.40 -10.87 -17.11
C ALA A 214 13.74 -12.20 -16.42
N ARG A 215 14.39 -12.17 -15.24
CA ARG A 215 14.76 -13.40 -14.51
C ARG A 215 13.55 -14.08 -13.88
N PRO A 216 13.55 -15.42 -13.77
CA PRO A 216 12.51 -16.19 -13.07
C PRO A 216 12.33 -15.77 -11.60
N LEU A 217 13.34 -15.12 -11.02
CA LEU A 217 13.29 -14.59 -9.64
C LEU A 217 12.18 -13.54 -9.45
N LEU A 218 11.80 -12.79 -10.48
CA LEU A 218 10.64 -11.89 -10.40
C LEU A 218 9.34 -12.65 -10.15
N VAL A 219 9.11 -13.73 -10.89
CA VAL A 219 7.91 -14.57 -10.74
C VAL A 219 7.88 -15.21 -9.35
N ASN A 220 9.01 -15.75 -8.89
CA ASN A 220 9.12 -16.35 -7.57
C ASN A 220 8.88 -15.31 -6.46
N PHE A 221 9.42 -14.10 -6.60
CA PHE A 221 9.20 -13.00 -5.67
C PHE A 221 7.72 -12.59 -5.63
N LEU A 222 7.07 -12.40 -6.78
CA LEU A 222 5.65 -12.06 -6.84
C LEU A 222 4.77 -13.16 -6.23
N GLY A 223 5.11 -14.43 -6.44
CA GLY A 223 4.44 -15.57 -5.80
C GLY A 223 4.53 -15.51 -4.28
N GLN A 224 5.70 -15.23 -3.72
CA GLN A 224 5.89 -15.07 -2.27
C GLN A 224 5.16 -13.83 -1.73
N ALA A 225 5.23 -12.71 -2.46
CA ALA A 225 4.59 -11.46 -2.07
C ALA A 225 3.06 -11.61 -2.00
N THR A 226 2.43 -12.27 -2.99
CA THR A 226 0.97 -12.49 -3.00
C THR A 226 0.48 -13.50 -1.95
N GLN A 227 1.36 -14.32 -1.39
CA GLN A 227 1.06 -15.15 -0.22
C GLN A 227 1.11 -14.34 1.09
N ALA A 228 2.05 -13.42 1.20
CA ALA A 228 2.28 -12.64 2.42
C ALA A 228 1.37 -11.40 2.53
N PHE A 229 0.95 -10.82 1.41
CA PHE A 229 0.15 -9.61 1.34
C PHE A 229 -1.20 -9.87 0.66
N ASP A 230 -2.18 -9.03 0.98
CA ASP A 230 -3.52 -9.11 0.39
C ASP A 230 -3.54 -8.39 -0.96
N ILE A 231 -2.70 -7.35 -1.10
CA ILE A 231 -2.48 -6.60 -2.33
C ILE A 231 -0.99 -6.31 -2.53
N VAL A 232 -0.52 -6.48 -3.77
CA VAL A 232 0.83 -6.09 -4.22
C VAL A 232 0.69 -5.10 -5.36
N LEU A 233 1.06 -3.84 -5.13
CA LEU A 233 1.09 -2.81 -6.17
C LEU A 233 2.50 -2.71 -6.73
N ILE A 234 2.62 -2.66 -8.05
CA ILE A 234 3.90 -2.62 -8.75
C ILE A 234 4.00 -1.33 -9.56
N ASP A 235 4.87 -0.42 -9.13
CA ASP A 235 5.23 0.77 -9.90
C ASP A 235 6.25 0.38 -10.95
N THR A 236 5.82 0.29 -12.23
CA THR A 236 6.68 -0.20 -13.32
C THR A 236 7.50 0.93 -13.93
N PRO A 237 8.58 0.67 -14.68
CA PRO A 237 9.18 1.67 -15.56
C PRO A 237 8.18 2.14 -16.64
N SER A 238 8.47 3.24 -17.34
CA SER A 238 7.65 3.65 -18.49
C SER A 238 7.79 2.66 -19.65
N ALA A 239 6.71 2.48 -20.44
CA ALA A 239 6.65 1.50 -21.52
C ALA A 239 7.51 1.83 -22.76
N ALA A 240 8.19 2.97 -22.77
CA ALA A 240 9.24 3.23 -23.75
C ALA A 240 10.32 2.11 -23.82
N LEU A 241 10.31 1.25 -22.80
CA LEU A 241 11.10 0.04 -22.68
C LEU A 241 10.13 -1.14 -22.46
N ALA A 242 10.31 -2.28 -23.10
CA ALA A 242 9.48 -3.48 -22.96
C ALA A 242 9.34 -4.03 -21.52
N ASP A 243 10.09 -3.47 -20.59
CA ASP A 243 10.17 -3.91 -19.17
C ASP A 243 8.82 -3.81 -18.46
N ALA A 244 8.02 -2.76 -18.75
CA ALA A 244 6.68 -2.60 -18.18
C ALA A 244 5.75 -3.74 -18.59
N GLN A 245 5.83 -4.19 -19.85
CA GLN A 245 5.01 -5.30 -20.37
C GLN A 245 5.44 -6.63 -19.73
N ILE A 246 6.74 -6.86 -19.54
CA ILE A 246 7.25 -8.06 -18.83
C ILE A 246 6.69 -8.12 -17.42
N ILE A 247 6.78 -7.02 -16.67
CA ILE A 247 6.25 -6.95 -15.30
C ILE A 247 4.74 -7.14 -15.28
N ALA A 248 4.01 -6.45 -16.17
CA ALA A 248 2.56 -6.55 -16.27
C ALA A 248 2.09 -7.97 -16.64
N ALA A 249 2.81 -8.67 -17.52
CA ALA A 249 2.49 -10.05 -17.88
C ALA A 249 2.60 -11.03 -16.68
N HIS A 250 3.46 -10.73 -15.72
CA HIS A 250 3.61 -11.53 -14.49
C HIS A 250 2.72 -11.03 -13.34
N ALA A 251 2.13 -9.85 -13.45
CA ALA A 251 1.13 -9.36 -12.50
C ALA A 251 -0.23 -10.01 -12.77
N GLY A 252 -1.08 -10.05 -11.74
CA GLY A 252 -2.45 -10.56 -11.87
C GLY A 252 -3.35 -9.65 -12.69
N ALA A 253 -3.05 -8.33 -12.70
CA ALA A 253 -3.75 -7.31 -13.46
C ALA A 253 -2.85 -6.11 -13.72
N SER A 254 -3.28 -5.22 -14.64
CA SER A 254 -2.61 -3.95 -14.91
C SER A 254 -3.61 -2.79 -15.03
N ILE A 255 -3.15 -1.59 -14.71
CA ILE A 255 -3.86 -0.32 -14.94
C ILE A 255 -2.95 0.59 -15.74
N LEU A 256 -3.50 1.16 -16.81
CA LEU A 256 -2.83 2.21 -17.57
C LEU A 256 -2.99 3.55 -16.85
N VAL A 257 -1.89 4.22 -16.61
CA VAL A 257 -1.86 5.64 -16.20
C VAL A 257 -1.48 6.46 -17.42
N SER A 258 -2.35 7.39 -17.80
CA SER A 258 -2.13 8.26 -18.96
C SER A 258 -2.34 9.72 -18.57
N ARG A 259 -1.57 10.61 -19.20
CA ARG A 259 -1.71 12.05 -19.06
C ARG A 259 -2.15 12.66 -20.38
N PRO A 260 -3.20 13.53 -20.39
CA PRO A 260 -3.68 14.17 -21.61
C PRO A 260 -2.55 14.91 -22.35
N ASN A 261 -2.53 14.79 -23.65
CA ASN A 261 -1.54 15.45 -24.52
C ASN A 261 -0.07 15.07 -24.27
N PHE A 262 0.19 13.96 -23.58
CA PHE A 262 1.56 13.53 -23.24
C PHE A 262 2.06 12.41 -24.14
N ALA A 263 1.26 11.36 -24.31
CA ALA A 263 1.53 10.27 -25.23
C ALA A 263 0.57 10.32 -26.43
N THR A 264 0.99 9.78 -27.56
CA THR A 264 0.13 9.63 -28.74
C THR A 264 -0.81 8.42 -28.59
N LEU A 265 -1.92 8.43 -29.30
CA LEU A 265 -2.83 7.28 -29.35
C LEU A 265 -2.13 6.02 -29.88
N ALA A 266 -1.23 6.16 -30.86
CA ALA A 266 -0.47 5.05 -31.42
C ALA A 266 0.45 4.41 -30.38
N GLU A 267 1.17 5.21 -29.58
CA GLU A 267 2.03 4.71 -28.49
C GLU A 267 1.20 4.01 -27.41
N THR A 268 0.07 4.62 -27.04
CA THR A 268 -0.83 4.03 -26.03
C THR A 268 -1.43 2.72 -26.52
N ALA A 269 -1.89 2.67 -27.79
CA ALA A 269 -2.40 1.45 -28.41
C ALA A 269 -1.34 0.35 -28.47
N ALA A 270 -0.10 0.69 -28.82
CA ALA A 270 1.01 -0.26 -28.86
C ALA A 270 1.33 -0.84 -27.46
N LEU A 271 1.24 -0.03 -26.40
CA LEU A 271 1.39 -0.52 -25.04
C LEU A 271 0.23 -1.47 -24.67
N THR A 272 -1.02 -1.02 -24.87
CA THR A 272 -2.20 -1.74 -24.41
C THR A 272 -2.45 -3.03 -25.18
N SER A 273 -2.08 -3.10 -26.47
CA SER A 273 -2.21 -4.33 -27.28
C SER A 273 -1.31 -5.49 -26.77
N GLY A 274 -0.30 -5.20 -25.97
CA GLY A 274 0.55 -6.20 -25.33
C GLY A 274 0.18 -6.52 -23.88
N LEU A 275 -1.01 -6.08 -23.39
CA LEU A 275 -1.47 -6.27 -22.02
C LEU A 275 -2.80 -7.04 -21.99
N ASP A 276 -2.73 -8.36 -21.86
CA ASP A 276 -3.93 -9.22 -21.81
C ASP A 276 -4.73 -9.07 -20.50
N ASN A 277 -4.13 -8.46 -19.47
CA ASN A 277 -4.69 -8.33 -18.12
C ASN A 277 -5.02 -6.88 -17.74
N LEU A 278 -5.25 -6.00 -18.72
CA LEU A 278 -5.55 -4.59 -18.49
C LEU A 278 -7.00 -4.43 -17.96
N LEU A 279 -7.14 -3.89 -16.74
CA LEU A 279 -8.45 -3.61 -16.12
C LEU A 279 -9.08 -2.32 -16.62
N GLY A 280 -8.26 -1.33 -16.97
CA GLY A 280 -8.73 -0.02 -17.39
C GLY A 280 -7.63 1.04 -17.37
N ALA A 281 -8.04 2.30 -17.48
CA ALA A 281 -7.12 3.42 -17.51
C ALA A 281 -7.50 4.50 -16.48
N VAL A 282 -6.48 5.14 -15.92
CA VAL A 282 -6.60 6.33 -15.09
C VAL A 282 -6.00 7.51 -15.84
N VAL A 283 -6.83 8.51 -16.12
CA VAL A 283 -6.39 9.75 -16.75
C VAL A 283 -5.96 10.72 -15.68
N ASN A 284 -4.68 11.07 -15.67
CA ASN A 284 -4.05 11.99 -14.74
C ASN A 284 -4.00 13.39 -15.38
N GLU A 285 -4.80 14.31 -14.87
CA GLU A 285 -4.93 15.68 -15.40
C GLU A 285 -4.02 16.69 -14.67
N PHE A 286 -3.10 16.23 -13.81
CA PHE A 286 -2.21 17.06 -13.00
C PHE A 286 -0.77 17.10 -13.49
#